data_0d1f30fd52ca7165eb19f61695b877a6
#
_entry.id   0d1f30fd52ca7165eb19f61695b877a6
#
_cell.length_a   1.000
_cell.length_b   1.000
_cell.length_c   1.000
_cell.angle_alpha   90.00
_cell.angle_beta   90.00
_cell.angle_gamma   90.00
#
_symmetry.space_group_name_H-M   'P 1'
#
loop_
_entity.id
_entity.type
_entity.pdbx_description
1 polymer ?
#
loop_
_entity_poly.entity_id
_entity_poly.type
_entity_poly.pdbx_seq_one_letter_code
_entity_poly.pdbx_strand_id
1 'polypeptide(L)'
;GSEMCIRDRIGGAMEESGQMDDLVRNMRIGRRAFLALSPALLGMLPMPGGALFSAPLVEKGSGGLDGGAKAALNVWFRHVLFLVYPLTSTLIVSAKVAGLEVYRALPSLLPTFALSLLLGYYFFLRRVGGRMDYEGNFSLVKLLQPLSVILAAPLLDALGKALFRLPVKEIATLVGVVVSLALVAVLGGLSLRSLGHIARRMKAWEFGLLIVGMIAFVNVFQASGVPHLIGGLALPPELLCVGVAFLLGVATGRIQAPVSIVVPIYLARFGLEAMSPPVFALTYFSTFLGYVVSPVHPCVSISLEYFKTSMREFLAVMLPPTLVAFVLCLLAAFAIL
;
A
#
# COMPACT_ATOMS: atom_id res chain seq x y z
N GLY A 1 -10.60 9.19 -12.05
CA GLY A 1 -10.10 10.42 -11.40
C GLY A 1 -10.92 10.85 -10.18
N SER A 2 -12.24 10.77 -10.24
CA SER A 2 -13.13 11.19 -9.12
C SER A 2 -13.09 10.24 -7.92
N GLU A 3 -12.95 8.95 -8.14
CA GLU A 3 -13.00 7.92 -7.11
C GLU A 3 -11.83 7.98 -6.12
N MET A 4 -10.65 8.29 -6.62
CA MET A 4 -9.43 8.37 -5.79
C MET A 4 -9.42 9.62 -4.92
N CYS A 5 -9.93 10.73 -5.44
CA CYS A 5 -10.10 11.98 -4.69
C CYS A 5 -11.07 11.86 -3.51
N ILE A 6 -12.15 11.06 -3.67
CA ILE A 6 -13.15 10.87 -2.61
C ILE A 6 -12.59 9.95 -1.51
N ARG A 7 -11.77 8.96 -1.86
CA ARG A 7 -11.17 8.02 -0.92
C ARG A 7 -10.18 8.68 0.05
N ASP A 8 -9.37 9.64 -0.42
CA ASP A 8 -8.46 10.41 0.44
C ASP A 8 -9.23 11.21 1.50
N ARG A 9 -10.46 11.61 1.18
CA ARG A 9 -11.36 12.29 2.13
C ARG A 9 -11.83 11.41 3.27
N ILE A 10 -11.93 10.08 3.07
CA ILE A 10 -12.32 9.14 4.13
C ILE A 10 -11.29 9.15 5.26
N GLY A 11 -10.00 9.06 4.93
CA GLY A 11 -8.93 9.11 5.93
C GLY A 11 -8.94 10.38 6.76
N GLY A 12 -9.00 11.55 6.11
CA GLY A 12 -9.08 12.83 6.79
C GLY A 12 -10.36 13.01 7.63
N ALA A 13 -11.49 12.48 7.16
CA ALA A 13 -12.75 12.53 7.90
C ALA A 13 -12.73 11.61 9.14
N MET A 14 -12.12 10.43 9.06
CA MET A 14 -11.95 9.54 10.20
C MET A 14 -11.02 10.14 11.27
N GLU A 15 -10.00 10.89 10.84
CA GLU A 15 -9.10 11.63 11.74
C GLU A 15 -9.86 12.75 12.46
N GLU A 16 -10.53 13.64 11.72
CA GLU A 16 -11.25 14.79 12.26
C GLU A 16 -12.42 14.39 13.18
N SER A 17 -13.07 13.25 12.89
CA SER A 17 -14.16 12.70 13.70
C SER A 17 -13.70 11.91 14.94
N GLY A 18 -12.39 11.69 15.12
CA GLY A 18 -11.85 10.86 16.21
C GLY A 18 -12.06 9.34 16.04
N GLN A 19 -12.63 8.89 14.92
CA GLN A 19 -12.88 7.47 14.65
C GLN A 19 -11.58 6.65 14.58
N MET A 20 -10.47 7.27 14.17
CA MET A 20 -9.15 6.62 14.20
C MET A 20 -8.70 6.29 15.62
N ASP A 21 -8.86 7.22 16.55
CA ASP A 21 -8.54 7.01 17.96
C ASP A 21 -9.46 5.96 18.59
N ASP A 22 -10.75 6.00 18.27
CA ASP A 22 -11.73 5.01 18.72
C ASP A 22 -11.38 3.60 18.24
N LEU A 23 -10.98 3.45 16.96
CA LEU A 23 -10.52 2.17 16.41
C LEU A 23 -9.33 1.62 17.20
N VAL A 24 -8.30 2.44 17.39
CA VAL A 24 -7.05 2.04 18.06
C VAL A 24 -7.27 1.70 19.53
N ARG A 25 -8.03 2.53 20.27
CA ARG A 25 -8.31 2.31 21.69
C ARG A 25 -9.16 1.07 21.95
N ASN A 26 -10.02 0.72 21.02
CA ASN A 26 -10.92 -0.45 21.14
C ASN A 26 -10.38 -1.72 20.47
N MET A 27 -9.23 -1.67 19.81
CA MET A 27 -8.57 -2.84 19.22
C MET A 27 -7.86 -3.65 20.32
N ARG A 28 -8.63 -4.35 21.16
CA ARG A 28 -8.16 -5.14 22.31
C ARG A 28 -7.52 -6.46 21.90
N ILE A 29 -6.39 -6.37 21.20
CA ILE A 29 -5.64 -7.52 20.68
C ILE A 29 -4.25 -7.61 21.33
N GLY A 30 -3.62 -8.77 21.21
CA GLY A 30 -2.28 -8.98 21.74
C GLY A 30 -1.26 -8.01 21.12
N ARG A 31 -0.22 -7.68 21.86
CA ARG A 31 0.79 -6.67 21.53
C ARG A 31 1.39 -6.85 20.13
N ARG A 32 1.72 -8.09 19.73
CA ARG A 32 2.24 -8.39 18.39
C ARG A 32 1.22 -8.06 17.30
N ALA A 33 -0.02 -8.49 17.50
CA ALA A 33 -1.11 -8.20 16.55
C ALA A 33 -1.39 -6.69 16.47
N PHE A 34 -1.33 -5.96 17.58
CA PHE A 34 -1.48 -4.52 17.60
C PHE A 34 -0.40 -3.83 16.77
N LEU A 35 0.86 -4.20 16.94
CA LEU A 35 1.99 -3.63 16.18
C LEU A 35 1.93 -3.95 14.68
N ALA A 36 1.34 -5.06 14.29
CA ALA A 36 1.14 -5.39 12.89
C ALA A 36 -0.09 -4.69 12.30
N LEU A 37 -1.24 -4.77 12.97
CA LEU A 37 -2.52 -4.33 12.42
C LEU A 37 -2.71 -2.82 12.49
N SER A 38 -2.24 -2.14 13.54
CA SER A 38 -2.46 -0.70 13.65
C SER A 38 -1.78 0.09 12.53
N PRO A 39 -0.49 -0.10 12.19
CA PRO A 39 0.10 0.56 11.03
C PRO A 39 -0.53 0.10 9.70
N ALA A 40 -0.90 -1.18 9.59
CA ALA A 40 -1.49 -1.72 8.37
C ALA A 40 -2.85 -1.09 8.06
N LEU A 41 -3.74 -1.00 9.04
CA LEU A 41 -5.05 -0.34 8.89
C LEU A 41 -4.90 1.13 8.51
N LEU A 42 -3.96 1.85 9.16
CA LEU A 42 -3.66 3.23 8.81
C LEU A 42 -3.03 3.35 7.41
N GLY A 43 -2.30 2.33 6.96
CA GLY A 43 -1.75 2.22 5.62
C GLY A 43 -2.82 2.10 4.53
N MET A 44 -3.98 1.52 4.84
CA MET A 44 -5.11 1.45 3.90
C MET A 44 -5.72 2.83 3.60
N LEU A 45 -5.54 3.79 4.50
CA LEU A 45 -6.02 5.15 4.31
C LEU A 45 -4.95 5.98 3.59
N PRO A 46 -5.25 6.50 2.40
CA PRO A 46 -4.32 7.32 1.65
C PRO A 46 -4.25 8.71 2.27
N MET A 47 -3.29 8.91 3.16
CA MET A 47 -3.04 10.20 3.81
C MET A 47 -1.60 10.64 3.55
N PRO A 48 -1.38 11.89 3.08
CA PRO A 48 -0.04 12.46 3.05
C PRO A 48 0.56 12.46 4.46
N GLY A 49 1.79 11.95 4.61
CA GLY A 49 2.43 11.89 5.93
C GLY A 49 1.84 10.86 6.89
N GLY A 50 1.03 9.91 6.41
CA GLY A 50 0.33 8.93 7.25
C GLY A 50 1.23 8.09 8.16
N ALA A 51 2.54 8.02 7.91
CA ALA A 51 3.50 7.40 8.84
C ALA A 51 3.55 8.14 10.19
N LEU A 52 3.25 9.44 10.21
CA LEU A 52 3.18 10.23 11.43
C LEU A 52 2.05 9.76 12.36
N PHE A 53 0.94 9.27 11.80
CA PHE A 53 -0.20 8.75 12.58
C PHE A 53 0.03 7.34 13.10
N SER A 54 0.76 6.50 12.36
CA SER A 54 1.07 5.14 12.80
C SER A 54 2.27 5.08 13.77
N ALA A 55 3.19 6.03 13.70
CA ALA A 55 4.37 6.06 14.58
C ALA A 55 4.04 6.15 16.08
N PRO A 56 3.11 6.98 16.57
CA PRO A 56 2.70 6.98 17.98
C PRO A 56 2.13 5.64 18.46
N LEU A 57 1.44 4.92 17.59
CA LEU A 57 0.89 3.60 17.91
C LEU A 57 1.99 2.54 18.02
N VAL A 58 2.95 2.60 17.10
CA VAL A 58 4.14 1.75 17.20
C VAL A 58 4.92 2.09 18.46
N GLU A 59 5.10 3.37 18.80
CA GLU A 59 5.76 3.79 20.05
C GLU A 59 5.08 3.18 21.27
N LYS A 60 3.74 3.31 21.37
CA LYS A 60 2.94 2.77 22.47
C LYS A 60 3.07 1.24 22.58
N GLY A 61 3.10 0.54 21.45
CA GLY A 61 3.15 -0.93 21.41
C GLY A 61 4.56 -1.52 21.46
N SER A 62 5.60 -0.77 21.14
CA SER A 62 6.94 -1.31 20.88
C SER A 62 7.80 -1.60 22.11
N GLY A 63 7.52 -0.97 23.26
CA GLY A 63 8.21 -1.08 24.56
C GLY A 63 9.55 -1.83 24.54
N GLY A 64 10.66 -1.10 24.63
CA GLY A 64 12.00 -1.67 24.66
C GLY A 64 12.65 -1.94 23.29
N LEU A 65 11.97 -1.72 22.17
CA LEU A 65 12.62 -1.74 20.85
C LEU A 65 13.41 -0.44 20.64
N ASP A 66 14.56 -0.56 19.94
CA ASP A 66 15.32 0.61 19.49
C ASP A 66 14.60 1.38 18.37
N GLY A 67 15.07 2.61 18.10
CA GLY A 67 14.46 3.49 17.10
C GLY A 67 14.45 2.90 15.70
N GLY A 68 15.53 2.21 15.29
CA GLY A 68 15.64 1.56 13.99
C GLY A 68 14.60 0.46 13.80
N ALA A 69 14.40 -0.38 14.83
CA ALA A 69 13.39 -1.42 14.81
C ALA A 69 11.96 -0.87 14.80
N LYS A 70 11.69 0.21 15.55
CA LYS A 70 10.40 0.90 15.53
C LYS A 70 10.10 1.48 14.14
N ALA A 71 11.07 2.15 13.54
CA ALA A 71 10.93 2.72 12.20
C ALA A 71 10.71 1.64 11.14
N ALA A 72 11.47 0.54 11.19
CA ALA A 72 11.33 -0.59 10.27
C ALA A 72 9.95 -1.25 10.41
N LEU A 73 9.49 -1.51 11.62
CA LEU A 73 8.17 -2.06 11.92
C LEU A 73 7.04 -1.15 11.38
N ASN A 74 7.15 0.16 11.63
CA ASN A 74 6.18 1.14 11.15
C ASN A 74 6.09 1.13 9.62
N VAL A 75 7.23 1.19 8.93
CA VAL A 75 7.27 1.19 7.46
C VAL A 75 6.78 -0.14 6.90
N TRP A 76 7.25 -1.29 7.40
CA TRP A 76 6.89 -2.60 6.87
C TRP A 76 5.38 -2.86 6.95
N PHE A 77 4.83 -2.84 8.17
CA PHE A 77 3.43 -3.20 8.37
C PHE A 77 2.46 -2.17 7.79
N ARG A 78 2.83 -0.89 7.78
CA ARG A 78 2.02 0.12 7.14
C ARG A 78 1.77 -0.14 5.65
N HIS A 79 2.72 -0.78 4.96
CA HIS A 79 2.65 -0.97 3.51
C HIS A 79 2.33 -2.40 3.08
N VAL A 80 2.34 -3.37 3.99
CA VAL A 80 2.12 -4.78 3.64
C VAL A 80 0.77 -5.02 2.97
N LEU A 81 -0.27 -4.28 3.34
CA LEU A 81 -1.59 -4.38 2.71
C LEU A 81 -1.63 -3.80 1.27
N PHE A 82 -0.64 -3.02 0.85
CA PHE A 82 -0.54 -2.57 -0.55
C PHE A 82 -0.43 -3.74 -1.54
N LEU A 83 0.03 -4.89 -1.05
CA LEU A 83 0.14 -6.10 -1.87
C LEU A 83 -1.23 -6.70 -2.23
N VAL A 84 -2.24 -6.54 -1.37
CA VAL A 84 -3.53 -7.24 -1.55
C VAL A 84 -4.78 -6.36 -1.42
N TYR A 85 -4.64 -5.11 -1.00
CA TYR A 85 -5.80 -4.24 -0.85
C TYR A 85 -6.22 -3.67 -2.22
N PRO A 86 -7.37 -4.09 -2.79
CA PRO A 86 -7.72 -3.85 -4.19
C PRO A 86 -7.96 -2.38 -4.53
N LEU A 87 -8.21 -1.54 -3.53
CA LEU A 87 -8.47 -0.13 -3.72
C LEU A 87 -7.22 0.75 -3.55
N THR A 88 -6.02 0.20 -3.35
CA THR A 88 -4.83 1.06 -3.37
C THR A 88 -4.59 1.61 -4.77
N SER A 89 -4.31 2.91 -4.85
CA SER A 89 -3.92 3.55 -6.12
C SER A 89 -2.73 2.87 -6.77
N THR A 90 -1.82 2.40 -5.92
CA THR A 90 -0.62 1.68 -6.30
C THR A 90 -0.95 0.41 -7.07
N LEU A 91 -1.84 -0.44 -6.55
CA LEU A 91 -2.22 -1.69 -7.18
C LEU A 91 -3.11 -1.46 -8.41
N ILE A 92 -4.08 -0.53 -8.31
CA ILE A 92 -4.98 -0.20 -9.43
C ILE A 92 -4.19 0.26 -10.65
N VAL A 93 -3.30 1.25 -10.48
CA VAL A 93 -2.50 1.79 -11.59
C VAL A 93 -1.54 0.73 -12.13
N SER A 94 -0.86 -0.01 -11.24
CA SER A 94 0.09 -1.05 -11.65
C SER A 94 -0.59 -2.19 -12.43
N ALA A 95 -1.73 -2.68 -11.98
CA ALA A 95 -2.50 -3.70 -12.67
C ALA A 95 -2.99 -3.21 -14.05
N LYS A 96 -3.47 -1.96 -14.12
CA LYS A 96 -3.91 -1.36 -15.38
C LYS A 96 -2.78 -1.24 -16.40
N VAL A 97 -1.59 -0.82 -15.97
CA VAL A 97 -0.39 -0.78 -16.83
C VAL A 97 -0.01 -2.17 -17.33
N ALA A 98 -0.21 -3.20 -16.52
CA ALA A 98 0.04 -4.60 -16.88
C ALA A 98 -1.08 -5.24 -17.75
N GLY A 99 -2.13 -4.50 -18.10
CA GLY A 99 -3.27 -5.04 -18.84
C GLY A 99 -4.15 -5.97 -18.01
N LEU A 100 -4.08 -5.88 -16.66
CA LEU A 100 -4.77 -6.78 -15.74
C LEU A 100 -5.91 -6.09 -15.00
N GLU A 101 -6.96 -6.85 -14.74
CA GLU A 101 -7.94 -6.48 -13.72
C GLU A 101 -7.38 -6.77 -12.33
N VAL A 102 -7.56 -5.83 -11.39
CA VAL A 102 -7.02 -5.95 -10.02
C VAL A 102 -7.39 -7.28 -9.36
N TYR A 103 -8.67 -7.67 -9.44
CA TYR A 103 -9.15 -8.91 -8.82
C TYR A 103 -8.57 -10.19 -9.44
N ARG A 104 -8.15 -10.14 -10.71
CA ARG A 104 -7.43 -11.26 -11.36
C ARG A 104 -5.98 -11.35 -10.91
N ALA A 105 -5.38 -10.23 -10.53
CA ALA A 105 -4.00 -10.20 -10.01
C ALA A 105 -3.91 -10.65 -8.54
N LEU A 106 -4.96 -10.44 -7.73
CA LEU A 106 -4.95 -10.72 -6.28
C LEU A 106 -4.52 -12.15 -5.90
N PRO A 107 -5.04 -13.23 -6.52
CA PRO A 107 -4.62 -14.58 -6.15
C PRO A 107 -3.10 -14.80 -6.26
N SER A 108 -2.46 -14.22 -7.28
CA SER A 108 -1.02 -14.32 -7.48
C SER A 108 -0.21 -13.44 -6.51
N LEU A 109 -0.83 -12.43 -5.90
CA LEU A 109 -0.23 -11.58 -4.88
C LEU A 109 -0.35 -12.16 -3.46
N LEU A 110 -1.27 -13.10 -3.21
CA LEU A 110 -1.43 -13.71 -1.89
C LEU A 110 -0.16 -14.40 -1.36
N PRO A 111 0.62 -15.16 -2.16
CA PRO A 111 1.88 -15.74 -1.68
C PRO A 111 2.89 -14.66 -1.24
N THR A 112 3.02 -13.55 -1.97
CA THR A 112 3.93 -12.46 -1.62
C THR A 112 3.49 -11.73 -0.36
N PHE A 113 2.18 -11.57 -0.18
CA PHE A 113 1.59 -11.03 1.05
C PHE A 113 1.84 -11.96 2.25
N ALA A 114 1.58 -13.26 2.11
CA ALA A 114 1.84 -14.25 3.15
C ALA A 114 3.32 -14.28 3.54
N LEU A 115 4.23 -14.27 2.55
CA LEU A 115 5.66 -14.17 2.78
C LEU A 115 6.02 -12.90 3.56
N SER A 116 5.45 -11.75 3.20
CA SER A 116 5.70 -10.48 3.89
C SER A 116 5.22 -10.51 5.34
N LEU A 117 4.08 -11.17 5.63
CA LEU A 117 3.60 -11.36 7.00
C LEU A 117 4.52 -12.29 7.79
N LEU A 118 4.97 -13.39 7.21
CA LEU A 118 5.88 -14.35 7.84
C LEU A 118 7.24 -13.70 8.16
N LEU A 119 7.81 -12.97 7.21
CA LEU A 119 9.06 -12.24 7.42
C LEU A 119 8.89 -11.12 8.45
N GLY A 120 7.80 -10.36 8.37
CA GLY A 120 7.45 -9.34 9.35
C GLY A 120 7.32 -9.91 10.76
N TYR A 121 6.66 -11.05 10.91
CA TYR A 121 6.59 -11.76 12.19
C TYR A 121 7.97 -12.20 12.67
N TYR A 122 8.73 -12.88 11.82
CA TYR A 122 10.03 -13.47 12.20
C TYR A 122 11.07 -12.41 12.57
N PHE A 123 11.20 -11.35 11.77
CA PHE A 123 12.25 -10.34 11.97
C PHE A 123 11.86 -9.27 12.97
N PHE A 124 10.59 -8.85 13.01
CA PHE A 124 10.16 -7.71 13.83
C PHE A 124 9.38 -8.13 15.08
N LEU A 125 8.43 -9.09 14.97
CA LEU A 125 7.47 -9.33 16.03
C LEU A 125 7.82 -10.47 16.98
N ARG A 126 8.60 -11.47 16.55
CA ARG A 126 8.88 -12.65 17.40
C ARG A 126 9.51 -12.32 18.76
N ARG A 127 10.32 -11.26 18.80
CA ARG A 127 11.03 -10.81 20.02
C ARG A 127 10.18 -9.87 20.87
N VAL A 128 9.04 -9.39 20.37
CA VAL A 128 8.13 -8.55 21.12
C VAL A 128 7.32 -9.44 22.07
N GLY A 129 7.49 -9.24 23.37
CA GLY A 129 6.77 -9.93 24.43
C GLY A 129 5.81 -9.00 25.19
N GLY A 130 5.07 -9.57 26.14
CA GLY A 130 4.20 -8.85 27.04
C GLY A 130 2.79 -8.58 26.51
N ARG A 131 1.97 -7.95 27.36
CA ARG A 131 0.60 -7.53 27.04
C ARG A 131 0.56 -6.03 26.73
N MET A 132 -0.45 -5.62 25.98
CA MET A 132 -0.76 -4.19 25.81
C MET A 132 -1.64 -3.74 26.96
N ASP A 133 -1.31 -2.59 27.53
CA ASP A 133 -2.20 -1.91 28.46
C ASP A 133 -3.11 -0.98 27.67
N TYR A 134 -4.41 -1.25 27.77
CA TYR A 134 -5.44 -0.45 27.12
C TYR A 134 -6.18 0.38 28.17
N GLU A 135 -6.17 1.68 28.01
CA GLU A 135 -6.89 2.62 28.84
C GLU A 135 -8.39 2.63 28.50
N GLY A 136 -9.23 2.80 29.51
CA GLY A 136 -10.68 2.96 29.36
C GLY A 136 -11.43 1.64 29.18
N ASN A 137 -12.75 1.75 29.02
CA ASN A 137 -13.65 0.62 28.79
C ASN A 137 -13.73 0.24 27.31
N PHE A 138 -13.77 -1.05 27.03
CA PHE A 138 -14.00 -1.55 25.67
C PHE A 138 -15.40 -1.19 25.17
N SER A 139 -15.48 -0.70 23.95
CA SER A 139 -16.75 -0.47 23.27
C SER A 139 -16.72 -1.12 21.89
N LEU A 140 -17.57 -2.13 21.69
CA LEU A 140 -17.71 -2.80 20.41
C LEU A 140 -18.19 -1.83 19.31
N VAL A 141 -19.05 -0.89 19.64
CA VAL A 141 -19.55 0.13 18.71
C VAL A 141 -18.39 1.00 18.20
N LYS A 142 -17.52 1.47 19.12
CA LYS A 142 -16.34 2.28 18.78
C LYS A 142 -15.26 1.50 18.00
N LEU A 143 -15.29 0.18 18.04
CA LEU A 143 -14.47 -0.67 17.19
C LEU A 143 -15.10 -0.87 15.80
N LEU A 144 -16.40 -1.20 15.75
CA LEU A 144 -17.08 -1.58 14.50
C LEU A 144 -17.38 -0.38 13.60
N GLN A 145 -17.67 0.79 14.15
CA GLN A 145 -17.94 2.00 13.36
C GLN A 145 -16.79 2.35 12.41
N PRO A 146 -15.55 2.57 12.86
CA PRO A 146 -14.45 2.87 11.95
C PRO A 146 -14.09 1.69 11.03
N LEU A 147 -14.22 0.45 11.51
CA LEU A 147 -14.01 -0.72 10.65
C LEU A 147 -15.05 -0.79 9.53
N SER A 148 -16.32 -0.47 9.79
CA SER A 148 -17.35 -0.43 8.75
C SER A 148 -17.05 0.61 7.67
N VAL A 149 -16.52 1.78 8.06
CA VAL A 149 -16.09 2.82 7.12
C VAL A 149 -14.95 2.32 6.23
N ILE A 150 -13.92 1.69 6.82
CA ILE A 150 -12.76 1.19 6.08
C ILE A 150 -13.15 0.06 5.13
N LEU A 151 -14.03 -0.85 5.57
CA LEU A 151 -14.39 -2.06 4.82
C LEU A 151 -15.54 -1.86 3.84
N ALA A 152 -16.37 -0.82 3.99
CA ALA A 152 -17.52 -0.59 3.11
C ALA A 152 -17.11 -0.45 1.64
N ALA A 153 -16.09 0.36 1.35
CA ALA A 153 -15.66 0.60 -0.01
C ALA A 153 -15.16 -0.69 -0.71
N PRO A 154 -14.21 -1.47 -0.17
CA PRO A 154 -13.73 -2.69 -0.82
C PRO A 154 -14.79 -3.79 -0.90
N LEU A 155 -15.66 -3.90 0.10
CA LEU A 155 -16.73 -4.90 0.09
C LEU A 155 -17.77 -4.59 -0.98
N LEU A 156 -18.24 -3.33 -1.07
CA LEU A 156 -19.20 -2.92 -2.08
C LEU A 156 -18.61 -2.97 -3.49
N ASP A 157 -17.33 -2.63 -3.65
CA ASP A 157 -16.63 -2.76 -4.93
C ASP A 157 -16.55 -4.22 -5.37
N ALA A 158 -16.12 -5.12 -4.48
CA ALA A 158 -16.03 -6.55 -4.78
C ALA A 158 -17.40 -7.17 -5.08
N LEU A 159 -18.40 -6.90 -4.24
CA LEU A 159 -19.77 -7.38 -4.44
C LEU A 159 -20.39 -6.81 -5.71
N GLY A 160 -20.23 -5.52 -5.96
CA GLY A 160 -20.73 -4.86 -7.15
C GLY A 160 -20.19 -5.47 -8.44
N LYS A 161 -18.89 -5.73 -8.50
CA LYS A 161 -18.24 -6.36 -9.66
C LYS A 161 -18.56 -7.85 -9.81
N ALA A 162 -18.82 -8.55 -8.70
CA ALA A 162 -19.18 -9.97 -8.72
C ALA A 162 -20.64 -10.23 -9.08
N LEU A 163 -21.56 -9.40 -8.56
CA LEU A 163 -23.01 -9.65 -8.66
C LEU A 163 -23.66 -8.92 -9.84
N PHE A 164 -23.12 -7.78 -10.27
CA PHE A 164 -23.73 -6.97 -11.32
C PHE A 164 -22.87 -6.94 -12.59
N ARG A 165 -23.51 -7.12 -13.73
CA ARG A 165 -22.89 -6.91 -15.06
C ARG A 165 -22.92 -5.41 -15.40
N LEU A 166 -22.07 -4.64 -14.72
CA LEU A 166 -21.99 -3.20 -14.93
C LEU A 166 -21.34 -2.88 -16.29
N PRO A 167 -21.87 -1.90 -17.04
CA PRO A 167 -21.27 -1.46 -18.30
C PRO A 167 -19.88 -0.82 -18.06
N VAL A 168 -19.68 -0.22 -16.90
CA VAL A 168 -18.41 0.35 -16.43
C VAL A 168 -18.15 -0.19 -15.04
N LYS A 169 -17.13 -1.01 -14.88
CA LYS A 169 -16.80 -1.69 -13.60
C LYS A 169 -16.42 -0.71 -12.48
N GLU A 170 -15.91 0.45 -12.85
CA GLU A 170 -15.54 1.55 -11.96
C GLU A 170 -16.73 2.14 -11.19
N ILE A 171 -17.96 1.96 -11.69
CA ILE A 171 -19.18 2.40 -10.98
C ILE A 171 -19.30 1.73 -9.61
N ALA A 172 -18.96 0.44 -9.49
CA ALA A 172 -18.99 -0.26 -8.21
C ALA A 172 -18.00 0.37 -7.20
N THR A 173 -16.80 0.71 -7.68
CA THR A 173 -15.79 1.40 -6.87
C THR A 173 -16.28 2.78 -6.40
N LEU A 174 -16.87 3.55 -7.31
CA LEU A 174 -17.41 4.87 -6.98
C LEU A 174 -18.50 4.78 -5.91
N VAL A 175 -19.46 3.86 -6.09
CA VAL A 175 -20.54 3.64 -5.12
C VAL A 175 -19.96 3.24 -3.76
N GLY A 176 -19.05 2.29 -3.73
CA GLY A 176 -18.41 1.85 -2.48
C GLY A 176 -17.71 2.99 -1.74
N VAL A 177 -16.97 3.83 -2.47
CA VAL A 177 -16.26 4.98 -1.89
C VAL A 177 -17.25 6.07 -1.41
N VAL A 178 -18.29 6.35 -2.16
CA VAL A 178 -19.34 7.32 -1.75
C VAL A 178 -20.07 6.85 -0.50
N VAL A 179 -20.44 5.57 -0.43
CA VAL A 179 -21.06 4.97 0.77
C VAL A 179 -20.10 5.05 1.97
N SER A 180 -18.84 4.71 1.80
CA SER A 180 -17.85 4.82 2.89
C SER A 180 -17.70 6.26 3.37
N LEU A 181 -17.68 7.24 2.47
CA LEU A 181 -17.64 8.67 2.83
C LEU A 181 -18.92 9.13 3.55
N ALA A 182 -20.08 8.67 3.10
CA ALA A 182 -21.35 8.95 3.78
C ALA A 182 -21.37 8.34 5.20
N LEU A 183 -20.89 7.09 5.35
CA LEU A 183 -20.77 6.44 6.65
C LEU A 183 -19.88 7.23 7.61
N VAL A 184 -18.69 7.65 7.18
CA VAL A 184 -17.80 8.43 8.06
C VAL A 184 -18.42 9.78 8.44
N ALA A 185 -19.13 10.43 7.53
CA ALA A 185 -19.80 11.69 7.81
C ALA A 185 -20.93 11.53 8.82
N VAL A 186 -21.80 10.53 8.63
CA VAL A 186 -22.93 10.26 9.52
C VAL A 186 -22.47 9.77 10.88
N LEU A 187 -21.61 8.74 10.92
CA LEU A 187 -21.12 8.16 12.16
C LEU A 187 -20.17 9.09 12.93
N GLY A 188 -19.46 9.96 12.21
CA GLY A 188 -18.55 10.96 12.81
C GLY A 188 -19.21 12.28 13.13
N GLY A 189 -20.49 12.47 12.82
CA GLY A 189 -21.21 13.74 13.04
C GLY A 189 -20.64 14.92 12.26
N LEU A 190 -19.99 14.67 11.12
CA LEU A 190 -19.32 15.69 10.33
C LEU A 190 -20.31 16.50 9.50
N SER A 191 -20.14 17.82 9.52
CA SER A 191 -20.92 18.73 8.69
C SER A 191 -20.44 18.75 7.23
N LEU A 192 -21.29 19.17 6.30
CA LEU A 192 -20.88 19.39 4.91
C LEU A 192 -19.75 20.42 4.77
N ARG A 193 -19.67 21.38 5.69
CA ARG A 193 -18.56 22.35 5.76
C ARG A 193 -17.24 21.66 6.14
N SER A 194 -17.26 20.77 7.14
CA SER A 194 -16.08 19.97 7.53
C SER A 194 -15.60 19.12 6.37
N LEU A 195 -16.49 18.41 5.68
CA LEU A 195 -16.16 17.62 4.49
C LEU A 195 -15.54 18.48 3.37
N GLY A 196 -16.07 19.69 3.15
CA GLY A 196 -15.52 20.65 2.20
C GLY A 196 -14.10 21.12 2.60
N HIS A 197 -13.88 21.38 3.89
CA HIS A 197 -12.58 21.78 4.42
C HIS A 197 -11.55 20.64 4.30
N ILE A 198 -11.92 19.43 4.70
CA ILE A 198 -11.12 18.22 4.54
C ILE A 198 -10.73 18.03 3.05
N ALA A 199 -11.68 18.17 2.16
CA ALA A 199 -11.47 18.05 0.73
C ALA A 199 -10.42 19.02 0.17
N ARG A 200 -10.41 20.25 0.68
CA ARG A 200 -9.44 21.29 0.29
C ARG A 200 -8.06 21.01 0.91
N ARG A 201 -8.00 20.64 2.19
CA ARG A 201 -6.77 20.36 2.93
C ARG A 201 -6.01 19.17 2.34
N MET A 202 -6.73 18.12 1.94
CA MET A 202 -6.14 16.88 1.40
C MET A 202 -5.65 17.01 -0.05
N LYS A 203 -5.86 18.18 -0.71
CA LYS A 203 -5.38 18.44 -2.08
C LYS A 203 -5.62 17.27 -3.05
N ALA A 204 -6.79 16.67 -2.97
CA ALA A 204 -7.13 15.44 -3.71
C ALA A 204 -6.92 15.54 -5.23
N TRP A 205 -6.91 16.76 -5.79
CA TRP A 205 -6.59 17.03 -7.19
C TRP A 205 -5.14 16.67 -7.59
N GLU A 206 -4.17 16.73 -6.64
CA GLU A 206 -2.77 16.34 -6.90
C GLU A 206 -2.68 14.86 -7.27
N PHE A 207 -3.49 14.00 -6.65
CA PHE A 207 -3.58 12.57 -7.02
C PHE A 207 -4.19 12.36 -8.40
N GLY A 208 -5.20 13.15 -8.75
CA GLY A 208 -5.77 13.14 -10.10
C GLY A 208 -4.72 13.48 -11.16
N LEU A 209 -3.95 14.55 -10.92
CA LEU A 209 -2.85 14.96 -11.80
C LEU A 209 -1.75 13.91 -11.87
N LEU A 210 -1.42 13.26 -10.76
CA LEU A 210 -0.44 12.17 -10.75
C LEU A 210 -0.86 11.02 -11.66
N ILE A 211 -2.14 10.62 -11.63
CA ILE A 211 -2.64 9.55 -12.50
C ILE A 211 -2.66 9.98 -13.96
N VAL A 212 -3.13 11.19 -14.26
CA VAL A 212 -3.12 11.73 -15.62
C VAL A 212 -1.69 11.79 -16.14
N GLY A 213 -0.75 12.33 -15.34
CA GLY A 213 0.66 12.40 -15.69
C GLY A 213 1.27 11.00 -15.92
N MET A 214 0.88 10.01 -15.11
CA MET A 214 1.35 8.64 -15.23
C MET A 214 0.83 7.95 -16.50
N ILE A 215 -0.47 8.14 -16.81
CA ILE A 215 -1.05 7.61 -18.05
C ILE A 215 -0.41 8.29 -19.27
N ALA A 216 -0.24 9.61 -19.23
CA ALA A 216 0.46 10.35 -20.28
C ALA A 216 1.90 9.86 -20.45
N PHE A 217 2.64 9.68 -19.34
CA PHE A 217 4.00 9.12 -19.37
C PHE A 217 4.02 7.73 -20.03
N VAL A 218 3.14 6.81 -19.62
CA VAL A 218 3.08 5.46 -20.20
C VAL A 218 2.79 5.51 -21.69
N ASN A 219 1.83 6.33 -22.11
CA ASN A 219 1.48 6.46 -23.53
C ASN A 219 2.65 7.04 -24.35
N VAL A 220 3.30 8.11 -23.86
CA VAL A 220 4.46 8.70 -24.53
C VAL A 220 5.64 7.72 -24.55
N PHE A 221 5.89 7.03 -23.44
CA PHE A 221 6.96 6.05 -23.32
C PHE A 221 6.75 4.89 -24.30
N GLN A 222 5.53 4.35 -24.40
CA GLN A 222 5.20 3.30 -25.38
C GLN A 222 5.32 3.80 -26.82
N ALA A 223 4.86 5.02 -27.12
CA ALA A 223 4.95 5.61 -28.46
C ALA A 223 6.37 6.00 -28.88
N SER A 224 7.28 6.23 -27.92
CA SER A 224 8.65 6.67 -28.19
C SER A 224 9.57 5.62 -28.82
N GLY A 225 9.16 4.35 -28.87
CA GLY A 225 10.01 3.23 -29.29
C GLY A 225 11.11 2.85 -28.27
N VAL A 226 11.30 3.61 -27.20
CA VAL A 226 12.27 3.31 -26.12
C VAL A 226 12.07 1.92 -25.51
N PRO A 227 10.83 1.43 -25.26
CA PRO A 227 10.62 0.07 -24.77
C PRO A 227 11.21 -0.99 -25.68
N HIS A 228 11.10 -0.83 -27.01
CA HIS A 228 11.68 -1.77 -27.99
C HIS A 228 13.21 -1.70 -28.00
N LEU A 229 13.80 -0.50 -27.89
CA LEU A 229 15.26 -0.35 -27.80
C LEU A 229 15.81 -1.03 -26.54
N ILE A 230 15.17 -0.83 -25.39
CA ILE A 230 15.58 -1.47 -24.13
C ILE A 230 15.26 -2.97 -24.17
N GLY A 231 14.12 -3.37 -24.75
CA GLY A 231 13.74 -4.78 -24.95
C GLY A 231 14.73 -5.55 -25.83
N GLY A 232 15.43 -4.87 -26.74
CA GLY A 232 16.51 -5.43 -27.55
C GLY A 232 17.81 -5.69 -26.78
N LEU A 233 17.96 -5.15 -25.56
CA LEU A 233 19.08 -5.50 -24.70
C LEU A 233 18.93 -6.96 -24.24
N ALA A 234 20.04 -7.70 -24.22
CA ALA A 234 20.08 -9.12 -23.80
C ALA A 234 19.94 -9.26 -22.26
N LEU A 235 18.98 -8.57 -21.66
CA LEU A 235 18.71 -8.62 -20.22
C LEU A 235 17.75 -9.78 -19.92
N PRO A 236 18.12 -10.77 -19.09
CA PRO A 236 17.21 -11.84 -18.68
C PRO A 236 15.89 -11.28 -18.13
N PRO A 237 14.72 -11.87 -18.48
CA PRO A 237 13.41 -11.38 -18.04
C PRO A 237 13.29 -11.38 -16.50
N GLU A 238 13.92 -12.33 -15.81
CA GLU A 238 13.98 -12.40 -14.36
C GLU A 238 14.70 -11.17 -13.78
N LEU A 239 15.81 -10.78 -14.40
CA LEU A 239 16.56 -9.61 -13.96
C LEU A 239 15.80 -8.31 -14.25
N LEU A 240 15.07 -8.23 -15.36
CA LEU A 240 14.19 -7.10 -15.67
C LEU A 240 13.04 -6.99 -14.66
N CYS A 241 12.27 -8.06 -14.48
CA CYS A 241 11.07 -8.06 -13.67
C CYS A 241 11.34 -8.03 -12.16
N VAL A 242 12.50 -8.50 -11.71
CA VAL A 242 12.85 -8.53 -10.28
C VAL A 242 13.99 -7.56 -9.97
N GLY A 243 15.14 -7.67 -10.60
CA GLY A 243 16.31 -6.85 -10.29
C GLY A 243 16.10 -5.38 -10.59
N VAL A 244 15.74 -5.05 -11.85
CA VAL A 244 15.52 -3.66 -12.27
C VAL A 244 14.32 -3.06 -11.55
N ALA A 245 13.24 -3.82 -11.38
CA ALA A 245 12.05 -3.38 -10.63
C ALA A 245 12.41 -3.01 -9.18
N PHE A 246 13.22 -3.82 -8.50
CA PHE A 246 13.72 -3.54 -7.15
C PHE A 246 14.55 -2.24 -7.11
N LEU A 247 15.55 -2.12 -7.98
CA LEU A 247 16.44 -0.97 -8.02
C LEU A 247 15.68 0.33 -8.31
N LEU A 248 14.74 0.30 -9.25
CA LEU A 248 13.88 1.45 -9.52
C LEU A 248 12.96 1.76 -8.35
N GLY A 249 12.48 0.75 -7.60
CA GLY A 249 11.74 0.93 -6.35
C GLY A 249 12.56 1.68 -5.31
N VAL A 250 13.84 1.30 -5.12
CA VAL A 250 14.78 2.00 -4.24
C VAL A 250 15.03 3.42 -4.71
N ALA A 251 15.29 3.61 -6.00
CA ALA A 251 15.65 4.91 -6.56
C ALA A 251 14.50 5.92 -6.52
N THR A 252 13.25 5.46 -6.72
CA THR A 252 12.08 6.35 -6.84
C THR A 252 11.30 6.52 -5.55
N GLY A 253 11.42 5.60 -4.59
CA GLY A 253 10.60 5.56 -3.38
C GLY A 253 9.10 5.46 -3.69
N ARG A 254 8.74 4.83 -4.81
CA ARG A 254 7.36 4.63 -5.30
C ARG A 254 7.25 3.24 -5.94
N ILE A 255 6.02 2.72 -6.02
CA ILE A 255 5.76 1.45 -6.71
C ILE A 255 5.26 1.69 -8.14
N GLN A 256 4.40 2.69 -8.34
CA GLN A 256 3.78 2.93 -9.65
C GLN A 256 4.80 3.27 -10.74
N ALA A 257 5.78 4.14 -10.45
CA ALA A 257 6.75 4.59 -11.44
C ALA A 257 7.61 3.44 -12.00
N PRO A 258 8.25 2.59 -11.17
CA PRO A 258 8.98 1.42 -11.66
C PRO A 258 8.12 0.47 -12.49
N VAL A 259 6.90 0.15 -12.01
CA VAL A 259 5.98 -0.74 -12.75
C VAL A 259 5.63 -0.15 -14.11
N SER A 260 5.41 1.19 -14.19
CA SER A 260 5.12 1.87 -15.45
C SER A 260 6.30 1.92 -16.43
N ILE A 261 7.50 1.60 -15.97
CA ILE A 261 8.70 1.46 -16.82
C ILE A 261 8.93 -0.01 -17.19
N VAL A 262 8.99 -0.89 -16.19
CA VAL A 262 9.37 -2.29 -16.38
C VAL A 262 8.32 -3.06 -17.18
N VAL A 263 7.03 -2.87 -16.89
CA VAL A 263 5.95 -3.62 -17.55
C VAL A 263 5.87 -3.33 -19.05
N PRO A 264 5.86 -2.09 -19.56
CA PRO A 264 5.86 -1.83 -21.00
C PRO A 264 7.08 -2.39 -21.72
N ILE A 265 8.27 -2.37 -21.08
CA ILE A 265 9.48 -2.98 -21.65
C ILE A 265 9.30 -4.49 -21.78
N TYR A 266 8.78 -5.15 -20.75
CA TYR A 266 8.50 -6.58 -20.77
C TYR A 266 7.48 -6.94 -21.87
N LEU A 267 6.35 -6.22 -21.92
CA LEU A 267 5.29 -6.46 -22.92
C LEU A 267 5.80 -6.25 -24.35
N ALA A 268 6.55 -5.17 -24.59
CA ALA A 268 7.13 -4.88 -25.90
C ALA A 268 8.13 -5.96 -26.35
N ARG A 269 8.97 -6.45 -25.41
CA ARG A 269 9.98 -7.48 -25.69
C ARG A 269 9.36 -8.81 -26.11
N PHE A 270 8.26 -9.20 -25.49
CA PHE A 270 7.60 -10.50 -25.75
C PHE A 270 6.39 -10.40 -26.67
N GLY A 271 6.08 -9.20 -27.20
CA GLY A 271 4.93 -8.97 -28.08
C GLY A 271 3.59 -9.27 -27.39
N LEU A 272 3.48 -8.96 -26.11
CA LEU A 272 2.30 -9.27 -25.28
C LEU A 272 1.43 -8.01 -25.09
N GLU A 273 0.11 -8.21 -25.04
CA GLU A 273 -0.86 -7.15 -24.72
C GLU A 273 -1.07 -7.03 -23.19
N ALA A 274 -0.86 -8.10 -22.44
CA ALA A 274 -1.00 -8.13 -20.99
C ALA A 274 0.04 -9.05 -20.36
N MET A 275 0.47 -8.69 -19.15
CA MET A 275 1.37 -9.51 -18.35
C MET A 275 0.60 -10.65 -17.66
N SER A 276 1.22 -11.82 -17.52
CA SER A 276 0.59 -12.89 -16.74
C SER A 276 0.51 -12.50 -15.25
N PRO A 277 -0.56 -12.88 -14.51
CA PRO A 277 -0.70 -12.52 -13.11
C PRO A 277 0.47 -12.94 -12.20
N PRO A 278 1.12 -14.12 -12.37
CA PRO A 278 2.29 -14.47 -11.58
C PRO A 278 3.51 -13.57 -11.84
N VAL A 279 3.79 -13.25 -13.11
CA VAL A 279 4.90 -12.35 -13.49
C VAL A 279 4.64 -10.93 -12.99
N PHE A 280 3.39 -10.45 -13.07
CA PHE A 280 2.98 -9.20 -12.47
C PHE A 280 3.23 -9.19 -10.95
N ALA A 281 2.85 -10.28 -10.26
CA ALA A 281 3.03 -10.37 -8.81
C ALA A 281 4.51 -10.30 -8.41
N LEU A 282 5.40 -10.96 -9.14
CA LEU A 282 6.85 -10.88 -8.89
C LEU A 282 7.40 -9.47 -9.12
N THR A 283 7.02 -8.82 -10.23
CA THR A 283 7.45 -7.47 -10.58
C THR A 283 6.94 -6.45 -9.57
N TYR A 284 5.67 -6.53 -9.21
CA TYR A 284 5.03 -5.65 -8.24
C TYR A 284 5.64 -5.83 -6.84
N PHE A 285 5.85 -7.07 -6.41
CA PHE A 285 6.46 -7.39 -5.13
C PHE A 285 7.91 -6.95 -5.06
N SER A 286 8.69 -7.18 -6.09
CA SER A 286 10.08 -6.74 -6.14
C SER A 286 10.19 -5.21 -6.05
N THR A 287 9.33 -4.49 -6.76
CA THR A 287 9.21 -3.04 -6.65
C THR A 287 8.82 -2.60 -5.24
N PHE A 288 7.87 -3.30 -4.60
CA PHE A 288 7.48 -3.08 -3.21
C PHE A 288 8.66 -3.24 -2.26
N LEU A 289 9.50 -4.26 -2.44
CA LEU A 289 10.69 -4.48 -1.61
C LEU A 289 11.70 -3.33 -1.74
N GLY A 290 11.90 -2.81 -2.96
CA GLY A 290 12.72 -1.63 -3.18
C GLY A 290 12.14 -0.37 -2.54
N TYR A 291 10.83 -0.18 -2.67
CA TYR A 291 10.09 0.95 -2.10
C TYR A 291 10.20 1.04 -0.57
N VAL A 292 10.08 -0.08 0.16
CA VAL A 292 10.12 -0.05 1.63
C VAL A 292 11.50 0.22 2.21
N VAL A 293 12.58 0.01 1.48
CA VAL A 293 13.95 0.34 1.88
C VAL A 293 14.47 1.65 1.31
N SER A 294 13.67 2.32 0.48
CA SER A 294 14.11 3.51 -0.25
C SER A 294 14.33 4.71 0.69
N PRO A 295 15.49 5.40 0.59
CA PRO A 295 15.76 6.60 1.37
C PRO A 295 14.91 7.81 0.95
N VAL A 296 14.36 7.80 -0.27
CA VAL A 296 13.48 8.87 -0.77
C VAL A 296 12.00 8.60 -0.51
N HIS A 297 11.67 7.48 0.14
CA HIS A 297 10.31 7.16 0.54
C HIS A 297 9.87 8.03 1.74
N PRO A 298 8.82 8.85 1.59
CA PRO A 298 8.42 9.79 2.65
C PRO A 298 8.13 9.15 4.00
N CYS A 299 7.51 7.95 4.01
CA CYS A 299 7.21 7.27 5.27
C CYS A 299 8.49 6.78 6.00
N VAL A 300 9.56 6.49 5.27
CA VAL A 300 10.87 6.21 5.87
C VAL A 300 11.39 7.46 6.57
N SER A 301 11.50 8.59 5.85
CA SER A 301 12.00 9.85 6.42
C SER A 301 11.21 10.27 7.66
N ILE A 302 9.87 10.23 7.61
CA ILE A 302 9.00 10.57 8.74
C ILE A 302 9.22 9.60 9.92
N SER A 303 9.37 8.30 9.65
CA SER A 303 9.61 7.32 10.72
C SER A 303 10.98 7.52 11.38
N LEU A 304 12.03 7.84 10.60
CA LEU A 304 13.36 8.14 11.13
C LEU A 304 13.34 9.37 12.03
N GLU A 305 12.67 10.43 11.59
CA GLU A 305 12.53 11.67 12.35
C GLU A 305 11.76 11.45 13.66
N TYR A 306 10.61 10.77 13.57
CA TYR A 306 9.76 10.51 14.75
C TYR A 306 10.47 9.67 15.81
N PHE A 307 11.11 8.56 15.41
CA PHE A 307 11.79 7.65 16.33
C PHE A 307 13.24 8.08 16.65
N LYS A 308 13.68 9.24 16.14
CA LYS A 308 15.01 9.81 16.37
C LYS A 308 16.12 8.80 16.07
N THR A 309 16.04 8.15 14.93
CA THR A 309 16.97 7.10 14.49
C THR A 309 17.60 7.45 13.14
N SER A 310 18.70 6.78 12.81
CA SER A 310 19.42 6.99 11.57
C SER A 310 18.96 6.03 10.46
N MET A 311 19.20 6.42 9.20
CA MET A 311 19.00 5.53 8.04
C MET A 311 19.81 4.23 8.19
N ARG A 312 21.02 4.29 8.76
CA ARG A 312 21.87 3.12 8.96
C ARG A 312 21.22 2.12 9.93
N GLU A 313 20.69 2.59 11.07
CA GLU A 313 20.01 1.75 12.05
C GLU A 313 18.73 1.15 11.48
N PHE A 314 17.95 1.93 10.75
CA PHE A 314 16.77 1.46 10.04
C PHE A 314 17.11 0.36 9.03
N LEU A 315 18.10 0.59 8.15
CA LEU A 315 18.51 -0.39 7.15
C LEU A 315 19.11 -1.64 7.76
N ALA A 316 19.83 -1.55 8.88
CA ALA A 316 20.35 -2.72 9.59
C ALA A 316 19.23 -3.70 10.00
N VAL A 317 18.02 -3.18 10.29
CA VAL A 317 16.86 -3.99 10.66
C VAL A 317 16.00 -4.36 9.44
N MET A 318 15.87 -3.46 8.47
CA MET A 318 14.96 -3.62 7.32
C MET A 318 15.56 -4.48 6.19
N LEU A 319 16.88 -4.40 5.95
CA LEU A 319 17.53 -5.13 4.86
C LEU A 319 17.45 -6.66 5.00
N PRO A 320 17.66 -7.29 6.17
CA PRO A 320 17.61 -8.75 6.26
C PRO A 320 16.28 -9.35 5.74
N PRO A 321 15.08 -8.96 6.20
CA PRO A 321 13.83 -9.48 5.65
C PRO A 321 13.65 -9.13 4.18
N THR A 322 14.06 -7.94 3.75
CA THR A 322 13.95 -7.49 2.37
C THR A 322 14.83 -8.32 1.43
N LEU A 323 16.08 -8.60 1.82
CA LEU A 323 16.98 -9.44 1.02
C LEU A 323 16.52 -10.89 0.94
N VAL A 324 16.02 -11.46 2.04
CA VAL A 324 15.42 -12.81 2.02
C VAL A 324 14.24 -12.84 1.06
N ALA A 325 13.33 -11.86 1.14
CA ALA A 325 12.19 -11.77 0.24
C ALA A 325 12.61 -11.58 -1.23
N PHE A 326 13.63 -10.74 -1.48
CA PHE A 326 14.17 -10.50 -2.81
C PHE A 326 14.77 -11.76 -3.44
N VAL A 327 15.58 -12.50 -2.68
CA VAL A 327 16.17 -13.77 -3.15
C VAL A 327 15.08 -14.79 -3.46
N LEU A 328 14.09 -14.95 -2.58
CA LEU A 328 12.96 -15.85 -2.84
C LEU A 328 12.14 -15.42 -4.07
N CYS A 329 11.93 -14.11 -4.26
CA CYS A 329 11.28 -13.57 -5.44
C CYS A 329 12.08 -13.86 -6.72
N LEU A 330 13.40 -13.72 -6.68
CA LEU A 330 14.28 -14.02 -7.81
C LEU A 330 14.29 -15.51 -8.15
N LEU A 331 14.35 -16.39 -7.15
CA LEU A 331 14.24 -17.84 -7.34
C LEU A 331 12.89 -18.23 -7.95
N ALA A 332 11.80 -17.63 -7.50
CA ALA A 332 10.47 -17.84 -8.07
C ALA A 332 10.42 -17.33 -9.53
N ALA A 333 11.11 -16.24 -9.85
CA ALA A 333 11.18 -15.72 -11.21
C ALA A 333 11.86 -16.72 -12.16
N PHE A 334 12.96 -17.34 -11.77
CA PHE A 334 13.61 -18.40 -12.56
C PHE A 334 12.73 -19.64 -12.82
N ALA A 335 11.72 -19.87 -11.95
CA ALA A 335 10.79 -20.98 -12.13
C ALA A 335 9.56 -20.62 -12.99
N ILE A 336 9.25 -19.33 -13.14
CA ILE A 336 8.01 -18.84 -13.76
C ILE A 336 8.27 -18.18 -15.13
N LEU A 337 9.40 -17.49 -15.31
CA LEU A 337 9.85 -16.80 -16.52
C LEU A 337 10.76 -17.67 -17.37
#